data_6a5c978f1ffe798d17400068a39ec26c
#
_entry.id   6a5c978f1ffe798d17400068a39ec26c
#
_cell.length_a   1.000
_cell.length_b   1.000
_cell.length_c   1.000
_cell.angle_alpha   90.00
_cell.angle_beta   90.00
_cell.angle_gamma   90.00
#
_symmetry.space_group_name_H-M   'P 1'
#
loop_
_entity.id
_entity.type
_entity.pdbx_description
1 polymer ?
#
loop_
_entity_poly.entity_id
_entity_poly.type
_entity_poly.pdbx_seq_one_letter_code
_entity_poly.pdbx_strand_id
1 'polypeptide(L)'
;MTTRQIQCLLDYLGYDPGPIDGVDGANTRDAVKAFQAAESLTVDGVAGAQTCKALVGAVADGRVYKPPDTVPGDTVETADWWADIKHFKRSEPYISCPCGHCGGFPVEPAEKLMRLADSVRDAAGKPMIPTSTVRCKAHNAEVGGVWNSRHMLGHAMDFRIQGLTAAQSLAIVRQQSGVVYAYAIDGQHVHMDIGN
;
A
#
# COMPACT_ATOMS: atom_id res chain seq x y z
N MET A 1 -2.03 13.34 25.03
CA MET A 1 -1.93 13.68 23.60
C MET A 1 -3.25 13.37 22.93
N THR A 2 -3.62 14.11 21.88
CA THR A 2 -4.80 13.76 21.05
C THR A 2 -4.43 12.67 20.04
N THR A 3 -5.42 11.91 19.54
CA THR A 3 -5.20 10.89 18.50
C THR A 3 -4.48 11.48 17.29
N ARG A 4 -4.88 12.67 16.85
CA ARG A 4 -4.22 13.37 15.73
C ARG A 4 -2.75 13.66 15.98
N GLN A 5 -2.38 14.05 17.21
CA GLN A 5 -0.97 14.24 17.58
C GLN A 5 -0.19 12.92 17.56
N ILE A 6 -0.80 11.85 18.03
CA ILE A 6 -0.21 10.50 17.97
C ILE A 6 0.01 10.07 16.53
N GLN A 7 -1.00 10.25 15.67
CA GLN A 7 -0.88 9.96 14.23
C GLN A 7 0.26 10.77 13.58
N CYS A 8 0.38 12.08 13.88
CA CYS A 8 1.48 12.90 13.36
C CYS A 8 2.86 12.39 13.80
N LEU A 9 3.02 12.01 15.08
CA LEU A 9 4.30 11.51 15.58
C LEU A 9 4.66 10.15 15.00
N LEU A 10 3.68 9.25 14.88
CA LEU A 10 3.88 7.94 14.25
C LEU A 10 4.28 8.11 12.79
N ASP A 11 3.60 8.97 12.04
CA ASP A 11 3.92 9.27 10.65
C ASP A 11 5.33 9.86 10.51
N TYR A 12 5.69 10.84 11.34
CA TYR A 12 7.04 11.42 11.37
C TYR A 12 8.13 10.38 11.63
N LEU A 13 7.84 9.43 12.52
CA LEU A 13 8.76 8.33 12.87
C LEU A 13 8.79 7.22 11.82
N GLY A 14 7.94 7.28 10.78
CA GLY A 14 7.89 6.31 9.68
C GLY A 14 6.94 5.13 9.91
N TYR A 15 6.15 5.14 10.99
CA TYR A 15 5.03 4.22 11.16
C TYR A 15 3.83 4.75 10.38
N ASP A 16 3.06 3.88 9.73
CA ASP A 16 1.88 4.27 8.96
C ASP A 16 0.60 4.24 9.84
N PRO A 17 0.17 5.38 10.42
CA PRO A 17 -1.04 5.43 11.25
C PRO A 17 -2.34 5.53 10.44
N GLY A 18 -2.27 5.50 9.11
CA GLY A 18 -3.38 5.85 8.24
C GLY A 18 -3.61 7.37 8.16
N PRO A 19 -4.81 7.83 7.78
CA PRO A 19 -5.13 9.25 7.70
C PRO A 19 -4.90 9.98 9.03
N ILE A 20 -4.31 11.19 8.97
CA ILE A 20 -4.15 12.05 10.16
C ILE A 20 -5.46 12.82 10.40
N ASP A 21 -6.51 12.09 10.74
CA ASP A 21 -7.89 12.60 10.88
C ASP A 21 -8.33 12.78 12.35
N GLY A 22 -7.53 12.27 13.29
CA GLY A 22 -7.84 12.26 14.71
C GLY A 22 -8.76 11.11 15.14
N VAL A 23 -9.05 10.16 14.23
CA VAL A 23 -9.84 8.96 14.53
C VAL A 23 -8.91 7.81 14.93
N ASP A 24 -9.21 7.15 16.04
CA ASP A 24 -8.50 5.95 16.48
C ASP A 24 -8.99 4.71 15.69
N GLY A 25 -8.55 4.64 14.43
CA GLY A 25 -8.88 3.55 13.50
C GLY A 25 -7.95 2.34 13.63
N ALA A 26 -8.21 1.31 12.82
CA ALA A 26 -7.38 0.09 12.79
C ALA A 26 -5.92 0.41 12.43
N ASN A 27 -5.69 1.21 11.41
CA ASN A 27 -4.34 1.60 10.97
C ASN A 27 -3.56 2.33 12.08
N THR A 28 -4.22 3.25 12.80
CA THR A 28 -3.60 3.96 13.93
C THR A 28 -3.19 2.99 15.02
N ARG A 29 -4.06 2.03 15.38
CA ARG A 29 -3.75 1.02 16.41
C ARG A 29 -2.64 0.08 15.97
N ASP A 30 -2.59 -0.31 14.70
CA ASP A 30 -1.54 -1.18 14.18
C ASP A 30 -0.19 -0.45 14.13
N ALA A 31 -0.17 0.83 13.77
CA ALA A 31 1.02 1.68 13.88
C ALA A 31 1.48 1.85 15.33
N VAL A 32 0.55 2.02 16.28
CA VAL A 32 0.87 2.05 17.72
C VAL A 32 1.48 0.73 18.17
N LYS A 33 0.92 -0.43 17.78
CA LYS A 33 1.50 -1.75 18.12
C LYS A 33 2.90 -1.91 17.54
N ALA A 34 3.12 -1.53 16.28
CA ALA A 34 4.43 -1.61 15.65
C ALA A 34 5.46 -0.75 16.39
N PHE A 35 5.08 0.48 16.76
CA PHE A 35 5.92 1.36 17.59
C PHE A 35 6.19 0.75 18.98
N GLN A 36 5.16 0.24 19.65
CA GLN A 36 5.30 -0.40 20.97
C GLN A 36 6.26 -1.59 20.92
N ALA A 37 6.15 -2.42 19.89
CA ALA A 37 7.06 -3.55 19.68
C ALA A 37 8.51 -3.09 19.49
N ALA A 38 8.74 -2.07 18.66
CA ALA A 38 10.07 -1.50 18.42
C ALA A 38 10.70 -0.90 19.68
N GLU A 39 9.88 -0.30 20.54
CA GLU A 39 10.31 0.31 21.82
C GLU A 39 10.28 -0.69 23.01
N SER A 40 10.03 -1.97 22.77
CA SER A 40 9.91 -3.00 23.81
C SER A 40 8.87 -2.65 24.89
N LEU A 41 7.79 -1.99 24.49
CA LEU A 41 6.65 -1.68 25.36
C LEU A 41 5.60 -2.81 25.30
N THR A 42 4.61 -2.75 26.18
CA THR A 42 3.44 -3.64 26.07
C THR A 42 2.70 -3.36 24.76
N VAL A 43 2.55 -4.38 23.90
CA VAL A 43 1.93 -4.27 22.56
C VAL A 43 0.42 -4.45 22.69
N ASP A 44 -0.28 -3.40 23.08
CA ASP A 44 -1.75 -3.39 23.26
C ASP A 44 -2.49 -2.54 22.21
N GLY A 45 -1.74 -1.75 21.42
CA GLY A 45 -2.31 -0.85 20.43
C GLY A 45 -2.95 0.41 21.03
N VAL A 46 -2.74 0.67 22.32
CA VAL A 46 -3.25 1.85 23.02
C VAL A 46 -2.11 2.83 23.28
N ALA A 47 -2.21 4.05 22.77
CA ALA A 47 -1.21 5.08 23.00
C ALA A 47 -1.39 5.71 24.40
N GLY A 48 -1.15 4.92 25.43
CA GLY A 48 -1.17 5.34 26.84
C GLY A 48 0.01 6.25 27.20
N ALA A 49 0.14 6.60 28.49
CA ALA A 49 1.15 7.54 28.97
C ALA A 49 2.59 7.10 28.62
N GLN A 50 2.90 5.81 28.75
CA GLN A 50 4.23 5.27 28.42
C GLN A 50 4.51 5.36 26.91
N THR A 51 3.55 4.97 26.07
CA THR A 51 3.66 5.05 24.60
C THR A 51 3.82 6.49 24.15
N CYS A 52 3.02 7.42 24.69
CA CYS A 52 3.12 8.83 24.37
C CYS A 52 4.48 9.43 24.77
N LYS A 53 5.02 9.05 25.93
CA LYS A 53 6.36 9.49 26.37
C LYS A 53 7.44 8.94 25.44
N ALA A 54 7.36 7.68 25.06
CA ALA A 54 8.30 7.05 24.13
C ALA A 54 8.24 7.69 22.73
N LEU A 55 7.04 8.01 22.22
CA LEU A 55 6.87 8.71 20.93
C LEU A 55 7.59 10.07 20.93
N VAL A 56 7.40 10.87 21.99
CA VAL A 56 8.08 12.16 22.12
C VAL A 56 9.60 11.99 22.21
N GLY A 57 10.07 11.01 22.98
CA GLY A 57 11.49 10.68 23.10
C GLY A 57 12.09 10.25 21.76
N ALA A 58 11.40 9.38 21.02
CA ALA A 58 11.85 8.92 19.71
C ALA A 58 12.01 10.06 18.70
N VAL A 59 11.06 11.01 18.70
CA VAL A 59 11.15 12.22 17.85
C VAL A 59 12.31 13.11 18.28
N ALA A 60 12.48 13.33 19.60
CA ALA A 60 13.56 14.17 20.12
C ALA A 60 14.95 13.57 19.79
N ASP A 61 15.07 12.25 19.79
CA ASP A 61 16.29 11.51 19.42
C ASP A 61 16.50 11.41 17.89
N GLY A 62 15.57 11.92 17.07
CA GLY A 62 15.63 11.83 15.62
C GLY A 62 15.54 10.39 15.10
N ARG A 63 14.95 9.48 15.87
CA ARG A 63 14.79 8.08 15.48
C ARG A 63 13.76 7.99 14.36
N VAL A 64 14.09 7.27 13.30
CA VAL A 64 13.17 6.93 12.21
C VAL A 64 13.04 5.42 12.19
N TYR A 65 11.82 4.91 12.21
CA TYR A 65 11.56 3.50 12.04
C TYR A 65 12.06 3.07 10.66
N LYS A 66 13.03 2.16 10.66
CA LYS A 66 13.28 1.35 9.48
C LYS A 66 12.52 0.05 9.69
N PRO A 67 11.50 -0.25 8.87
CA PRO A 67 10.94 -1.60 8.85
C PRO A 67 12.13 -2.56 8.73
N PRO A 68 12.14 -3.67 9.48
CA PRO A 68 13.20 -4.66 9.31
C PRO A 68 13.27 -5.01 7.82
N ASP A 69 14.46 -4.93 7.25
CA ASP A 69 14.74 -5.23 5.84
C ASP A 69 14.39 -6.68 5.47
N THR A 70 14.10 -7.48 6.49
CA THR A 70 13.57 -8.83 6.38
C THR A 70 12.82 -9.17 7.66
N VAL A 71 11.64 -9.74 7.57
CA VAL A 71 11.09 -10.57 8.63
C VAL A 71 12.07 -11.73 8.79
N PRO A 72 12.76 -11.92 9.95
CA PRO A 72 13.65 -13.04 10.11
C PRO A 72 12.84 -14.33 10.14
N GLY A 73 13.00 -15.15 9.12
CA GLY A 73 12.72 -16.58 9.21
C GLY A 73 11.27 -16.99 9.08
N ASP A 74 10.69 -16.81 7.92
CA ASP A 74 10.04 -17.92 7.28
C ASP A 74 10.72 -18.08 5.91
N THR A 75 11.60 -19.06 5.79
CA THR A 75 11.80 -19.76 4.54
C THR A 75 10.52 -20.57 4.28
N VAL A 76 9.40 -19.86 4.14
CA VAL A 76 8.36 -20.33 3.28
C VAL A 76 9.06 -20.34 1.91
N GLU A 77 9.31 -21.53 1.36
CA GLU A 77 9.35 -21.66 -0.09
C GLU A 77 8.15 -20.86 -0.55
N THR A 78 8.37 -19.63 -0.95
CA THR A 78 7.34 -18.81 -1.58
C THR A 78 7.06 -19.56 -2.85
N ALA A 79 6.03 -20.41 -2.80
CA ALA A 79 5.43 -20.91 -4.02
C ALA A 79 5.30 -19.67 -4.90
N ASP A 80 5.98 -19.66 -6.04
CA ASP A 80 6.01 -18.50 -6.92
C ASP A 80 4.58 -18.30 -7.44
N TRP A 81 3.76 -17.65 -6.61
CA TRP A 81 2.36 -17.36 -6.92
C TRP A 81 2.21 -16.58 -8.23
N TRP A 82 3.31 -15.96 -8.72
CA TRP A 82 3.35 -15.34 -10.03
C TRP A 82 3.14 -16.35 -11.17
N ALA A 83 3.52 -17.62 -10.96
CA ALA A 83 3.26 -18.67 -11.93
C ALA A 83 1.76 -18.94 -12.15
N ASP A 84 0.93 -18.63 -11.14
CA ASP A 84 -0.52 -18.78 -11.19
C ASP A 84 -1.26 -17.56 -11.77
N ILE A 85 -0.56 -16.43 -11.95
CA ILE A 85 -1.14 -15.24 -12.57
C ILE A 85 -1.21 -15.43 -14.08
N LYS A 86 -2.43 -15.38 -14.62
CA LYS A 86 -2.68 -15.75 -16.02
C LYS A 86 -2.20 -14.69 -17.01
N HIS A 87 -2.41 -13.43 -16.67
CA HIS A 87 -2.37 -12.33 -17.63
C HIS A 87 -1.24 -11.34 -17.41
N PHE A 88 -0.55 -11.42 -16.28
CA PHE A 88 0.50 -10.47 -15.92
C PHE A 88 1.76 -11.21 -15.52
N LYS A 89 2.90 -10.59 -15.79
CA LYS A 89 4.21 -11.08 -15.37
C LYS A 89 4.90 -10.03 -14.52
N ARG A 90 5.62 -10.47 -13.50
CA ARG A 90 6.40 -9.58 -12.64
C ARG A 90 7.33 -8.66 -13.42
N SER A 91 7.85 -9.12 -14.56
CA SER A 91 8.77 -8.37 -15.43
C SER A 91 8.10 -7.36 -16.36
N GLU A 92 6.77 -7.25 -16.39
CA GLU A 92 6.09 -6.31 -17.25
C GLU A 92 6.28 -4.86 -16.78
N PRO A 93 6.32 -3.89 -17.72
CA PRO A 93 6.36 -2.48 -17.38
C PRO A 93 5.20 -2.09 -16.45
N TYR A 94 5.46 -1.17 -15.52
CA TYR A 94 4.50 -0.63 -14.55
C TYR A 94 3.94 -1.61 -13.51
N ILE A 95 4.37 -2.88 -13.52
CA ILE A 95 4.23 -3.76 -12.36
C ILE A 95 5.26 -3.32 -11.31
N SER A 96 6.48 -3.01 -11.74
CA SER A 96 7.52 -2.41 -10.90
C SER A 96 7.40 -0.88 -10.82
N CYS A 97 8.07 -0.27 -9.84
CA CYS A 97 8.23 1.18 -9.75
C CYS A 97 9.20 1.68 -10.85
N PRO A 98 8.79 2.59 -11.73
CA PRO A 98 9.60 3.00 -12.88
C PRO A 98 10.64 4.09 -12.56
N CYS A 99 10.78 4.52 -11.31
CA CYS A 99 11.55 5.71 -10.94
C CYS A 99 13.08 5.61 -11.09
N GLY A 100 13.64 4.43 -11.26
CA GLY A 100 15.08 4.22 -11.31
C GLY A 100 15.83 4.38 -9.96
N HIS A 101 15.16 4.80 -8.88
CA HIS A 101 15.78 5.07 -7.58
C HIS A 101 15.73 3.89 -6.60
N CYS A 102 14.78 2.97 -6.77
CA CYS A 102 14.47 1.94 -5.77
C CYS A 102 14.66 0.50 -6.26
N GLY A 103 15.34 0.29 -7.39
CA GLY A 103 15.53 -1.05 -7.96
C GLY A 103 14.26 -1.71 -8.50
N GLY A 104 13.15 -0.98 -8.61
CA GLY A 104 11.90 -1.41 -9.23
C GLY A 104 10.86 -2.00 -8.28
N PHE A 105 11.26 -2.73 -7.24
CA PHE A 105 10.34 -3.36 -6.28
C PHE A 105 10.65 -2.92 -4.84
N PRO A 106 10.24 -1.69 -4.44
CA PRO A 106 10.32 -1.26 -3.05
C PRO A 106 9.42 -2.11 -2.13
N VAL A 107 8.41 -2.72 -2.73
CA VAL A 107 7.48 -3.72 -2.17
C VAL A 107 7.00 -4.60 -3.32
N GLU A 108 6.71 -5.87 -3.07
CA GLU A 108 6.01 -6.71 -4.04
C GLU A 108 4.53 -6.30 -4.14
N PRO A 109 3.92 -6.33 -5.33
CA PRO A 109 2.47 -6.27 -5.43
C PRO A 109 1.85 -7.41 -4.63
N ALA A 110 0.78 -7.13 -3.90
CA ALA A 110 0.09 -8.18 -3.16
C ALA A 110 -0.49 -9.22 -4.13
N GLU A 111 -0.33 -10.51 -3.82
CA GLU A 111 -0.92 -11.61 -4.60
C GLU A 111 -2.41 -11.39 -4.85
N LYS A 112 -3.15 -10.99 -3.80
CA LYS A 112 -4.58 -10.66 -3.88
C LYS A 112 -4.89 -9.59 -4.92
N LEU A 113 -4.03 -8.56 -5.05
CA LEU A 113 -4.18 -7.52 -6.06
C LEU A 113 -4.00 -8.08 -7.46
N MET A 114 -2.98 -8.92 -7.67
CA MET A 114 -2.69 -9.49 -8.99
C MET A 114 -3.75 -10.50 -9.42
N ARG A 115 -4.28 -11.32 -8.51
CA ARG A 115 -5.43 -12.21 -8.77
C ARG A 115 -6.70 -11.42 -9.08
N LEU A 116 -6.91 -10.28 -8.41
CA LEU A 116 -8.01 -9.37 -8.75
C LEU A 116 -7.84 -8.77 -10.15
N ALA A 117 -6.63 -8.36 -10.52
CA ALA A 117 -6.33 -7.84 -11.86
C ALA A 117 -6.61 -8.90 -12.95
N ASP A 118 -6.25 -10.16 -12.72
CA ASP A 118 -6.62 -11.28 -13.59
C ASP A 118 -8.14 -11.39 -13.76
N SER A 119 -8.88 -11.33 -12.65
CA SER A 119 -10.35 -11.42 -12.67
C SER A 119 -11.00 -10.27 -13.44
N VAL A 120 -10.48 -9.05 -13.26
CA VAL A 120 -10.94 -7.87 -14.02
C VAL A 120 -10.69 -8.05 -15.52
N ARG A 121 -9.50 -8.53 -15.89
CA ARG A 121 -9.12 -8.78 -17.28
C ARG A 121 -9.95 -9.90 -17.91
N ASP A 122 -10.17 -10.99 -17.19
CA ASP A 122 -11.05 -12.09 -17.62
C ASP A 122 -12.49 -11.57 -17.87
N ALA A 123 -13.03 -10.80 -16.93
CA ALA A 123 -14.38 -10.22 -17.03
C ALA A 123 -14.51 -9.21 -18.20
N ALA A 124 -13.45 -8.48 -18.47
CA ALA A 124 -13.42 -7.51 -19.58
C ALA A 124 -13.29 -8.20 -20.96
N GLY A 125 -12.71 -9.40 -21.02
CA GLY A 125 -12.39 -10.09 -22.28
C GLY A 125 -11.45 -9.30 -23.20
N LYS A 126 -10.68 -8.36 -22.65
CA LYS A 126 -9.83 -7.41 -23.37
C LYS A 126 -8.51 -7.18 -22.62
N PRO A 127 -7.43 -6.77 -23.33
CA PRO A 127 -6.17 -6.45 -22.68
C PRO A 127 -6.34 -5.33 -21.64
N MET A 128 -5.93 -5.61 -20.41
CA MET A 128 -5.78 -4.65 -19.32
C MET A 128 -4.31 -4.27 -19.25
N ILE A 129 -4.01 -2.99 -19.29
CA ILE A 129 -2.67 -2.43 -19.38
C ILE A 129 -2.41 -1.65 -18.10
N PRO A 130 -1.58 -2.17 -17.17
CA PRO A 130 -1.14 -1.42 -16.01
C PRO A 130 -0.42 -0.14 -16.40
N THR A 131 -0.59 0.92 -15.64
CA THR A 131 0.11 2.20 -15.80
C THR A 131 0.85 2.61 -14.53
N SER A 132 0.49 2.03 -13.38
CA SER A 132 1.23 2.11 -12.12
C SER A 132 0.74 1.01 -11.17
N THR A 133 1.64 0.25 -10.57
CA THR A 133 1.30 -0.76 -9.56
C THR A 133 2.00 -0.45 -8.25
N VAL A 134 3.31 -0.61 -8.16
CA VAL A 134 4.06 -0.24 -6.96
C VAL A 134 4.77 1.09 -7.13
N ARG A 135 4.91 1.84 -6.04
CA ARG A 135 5.65 3.11 -6.00
C ARG A 135 6.53 3.15 -4.75
N CYS A 136 7.76 3.58 -4.90
CA CYS A 136 8.56 4.00 -3.74
C CYS A 136 8.10 5.37 -3.24
N LYS A 137 8.47 5.71 -2.02
CA LYS A 137 8.09 6.99 -1.39
C LYS A 137 8.53 8.20 -2.23
N ALA A 138 9.74 8.16 -2.79
CA ALA A 138 10.26 9.25 -3.63
C ALA A 138 9.42 9.42 -4.90
N HIS A 139 9.18 8.34 -5.64
CA HIS A 139 8.36 8.39 -6.85
C HIS A 139 6.91 8.80 -6.57
N ASN A 140 6.33 8.32 -5.46
CA ASN A 140 4.99 8.74 -5.07
C ASN A 140 4.89 10.25 -4.83
N ALA A 141 5.91 10.86 -4.21
CA ALA A 141 5.98 12.31 -4.03
C ALA A 141 6.16 13.05 -5.36
N GLU A 142 7.02 12.55 -6.26
CA GLU A 142 7.25 13.12 -7.60
C GLU A 142 5.98 13.21 -8.44
N VAL A 143 5.13 12.18 -8.38
CA VAL A 143 3.86 12.14 -9.14
C VAL A 143 2.69 12.79 -8.40
N GLY A 144 2.95 13.47 -7.27
CA GLY A 144 1.91 14.14 -6.47
C GLY A 144 0.95 13.17 -5.77
N GLY A 145 1.39 11.94 -5.53
CA GLY A 145 0.59 10.94 -4.83
C GLY A 145 0.42 11.29 -3.36
N VAL A 146 -0.72 10.88 -2.79
CA VAL A 146 -0.99 11.07 -1.36
C VAL A 146 0.04 10.30 -0.51
N TRP A 147 0.37 10.83 0.66
CA TRP A 147 1.40 10.30 1.54
C TRP A 147 1.15 8.85 2.02
N ASN A 148 -0.12 8.42 2.05
CA ASN A 148 -0.57 7.06 2.41
C ASN A 148 -1.05 6.26 1.19
N SER A 149 -0.48 6.49 0.03
CA SER A 149 -0.85 5.84 -1.22
C SER A 149 -0.75 4.31 -1.12
N ARG A 150 -1.80 3.61 -1.51
CA ARG A 150 -1.85 2.14 -1.59
C ARG A 150 -0.84 1.54 -2.55
N HIS A 151 -0.37 2.31 -3.53
CA HIS A 151 0.73 1.90 -4.40
C HIS A 151 2.05 1.68 -3.64
N MET A 152 2.29 2.41 -2.54
CA MET A 152 3.47 2.21 -1.71
C MET A 152 3.42 0.93 -0.87
N LEU A 153 2.25 0.34 -0.72
CA LEU A 153 2.02 -0.94 -0.03
C LEU A 153 1.90 -2.13 -1.00
N GLY A 154 1.94 -1.89 -2.32
CA GLY A 154 1.65 -2.92 -3.31
C GLY A 154 0.17 -3.32 -3.37
N HIS A 155 -0.74 -2.51 -2.86
CA HIS A 155 -2.16 -2.80 -2.72
C HIS A 155 -3.04 -2.07 -3.74
N ALA A 156 -2.46 -1.35 -4.69
CA ALA A 156 -3.20 -0.60 -5.70
C ALA A 156 -2.62 -0.78 -7.10
N MET A 157 -3.48 -0.63 -8.10
CA MET A 157 -3.11 -0.61 -9.51
C MET A 157 -3.89 0.47 -10.24
N ASP A 158 -3.15 1.31 -10.99
CA ASP A 158 -3.71 2.18 -12.01
C ASP A 158 -3.57 1.48 -13.37
N PHE A 159 -4.61 1.50 -14.18
CA PHE A 159 -4.63 0.79 -15.47
C PHE A 159 -5.66 1.37 -16.43
N ARG A 160 -5.58 0.94 -17.68
CA ARG A 160 -6.63 1.10 -18.69
C ARG A 160 -6.97 -0.24 -19.33
N ILE A 161 -8.19 -0.39 -19.81
CA ILE A 161 -8.62 -1.55 -20.60
C ILE A 161 -8.75 -1.12 -22.07
N GLN A 162 -8.11 -1.85 -22.96
CA GLN A 162 -8.05 -1.50 -24.37
C GLN A 162 -9.46 -1.43 -25.00
N GLY A 163 -9.77 -0.28 -25.60
CA GLY A 163 -11.05 -0.06 -26.26
C GLY A 163 -12.24 0.15 -25.33
N LEU A 164 -11.99 0.38 -24.01
CA LEU A 164 -13.02 0.79 -23.06
C LEU A 164 -12.72 2.18 -22.50
N THR A 165 -13.76 2.91 -22.18
CA THR A 165 -13.66 4.14 -21.37
C THR A 165 -13.42 3.79 -19.91
N ALA A 166 -12.95 4.76 -19.12
CA ALA A 166 -12.81 4.57 -17.67
C ALA A 166 -14.13 4.21 -17.00
N ALA A 167 -15.24 4.79 -17.42
CA ALA A 167 -16.57 4.46 -16.88
C ALA A 167 -16.98 3.00 -17.13
N GLN A 168 -16.70 2.48 -18.34
CA GLN A 168 -16.97 1.09 -18.69
C GLN A 168 -16.04 0.15 -17.91
N SER A 169 -14.75 0.48 -17.82
CA SER A 169 -13.77 -0.28 -17.05
C SER A 169 -14.13 -0.31 -15.56
N LEU A 170 -14.54 0.83 -15.00
CA LEU A 170 -14.95 0.95 -13.59
C LEU A 170 -16.20 0.12 -13.27
N ALA A 171 -17.14 0.02 -14.20
CA ALA A 171 -18.31 -0.83 -14.04
C ALA A 171 -17.93 -2.32 -13.92
N ILE A 172 -16.93 -2.78 -14.67
CA ILE A 172 -16.40 -4.16 -14.59
C ILE A 172 -15.68 -4.36 -13.25
N VAL A 173 -14.79 -3.42 -12.86
CA VAL A 173 -14.03 -3.50 -11.62
C VAL A 173 -14.94 -3.63 -10.41
N ARG A 174 -15.99 -2.81 -10.33
CA ARG A 174 -16.94 -2.80 -9.20
C ARG A 174 -17.76 -4.08 -9.04
N GLN A 175 -17.78 -4.93 -10.02
CA GLN A 175 -18.44 -6.24 -9.95
C GLN A 175 -17.52 -7.33 -9.39
N GLN A 176 -16.21 -7.05 -9.26
CA GLN A 176 -15.26 -8.04 -8.77
C GLN A 176 -15.24 -8.05 -7.24
N SER A 177 -15.22 -9.25 -6.67
CA SER A 177 -14.99 -9.43 -5.24
C SER A 177 -13.53 -9.06 -4.89
N GLY A 178 -13.34 -8.37 -3.76
CA GLY A 178 -12.01 -7.98 -3.28
C GLY A 178 -11.60 -6.55 -3.63
N VAL A 179 -12.35 -5.84 -4.46
CA VAL A 179 -12.18 -4.40 -4.63
C VAL A 179 -12.70 -3.68 -3.38
N VAL A 180 -11.87 -2.85 -2.79
CA VAL A 180 -12.25 -1.99 -1.65
C VAL A 180 -12.57 -0.59 -2.14
N TYR A 181 -11.74 -0.05 -3.03
CA TYR A 181 -11.96 1.26 -3.61
C TYR A 181 -11.56 1.29 -5.07
N ALA A 182 -12.35 1.97 -5.91
CA ALA A 182 -12.03 2.19 -7.30
C ALA A 182 -12.69 3.46 -7.84
N TYR A 183 -11.94 4.21 -8.66
CA TYR A 183 -12.40 5.43 -9.31
C TYR A 183 -11.76 5.64 -10.68
N ALA A 184 -12.38 6.47 -11.51
CA ALA A 184 -11.81 6.92 -12.78
C ALA A 184 -10.80 8.04 -12.51
N ILE A 185 -9.56 7.85 -12.96
CA ILE A 185 -8.50 8.87 -12.87
C ILE A 185 -8.75 9.95 -13.95
N ASP A 186 -9.10 9.49 -15.13
CA ASP A 186 -9.41 10.32 -16.30
C ASP A 186 -10.43 9.60 -17.22
N GLY A 187 -10.53 9.98 -18.47
CA GLY A 187 -11.47 9.37 -19.45
C GLY A 187 -11.14 7.92 -19.82
N GLN A 188 -9.94 7.41 -19.52
CA GLN A 188 -9.46 6.09 -19.90
C GLN A 188 -8.89 5.27 -18.74
N HIS A 189 -8.29 5.91 -17.75
CA HIS A 189 -7.58 5.25 -16.65
C HIS A 189 -8.46 5.09 -15.40
N VAL A 190 -8.29 3.96 -14.75
CA VAL A 190 -8.99 3.58 -13.53
C VAL A 190 -7.96 3.23 -12.47
N HIS A 191 -8.21 3.68 -11.25
CA HIS A 191 -7.56 3.21 -10.05
C HIS A 191 -8.40 2.13 -9.40
N MET A 192 -7.76 1.07 -8.90
CA MET A 192 -8.38 0.11 -7.99
C MET A 192 -7.43 -0.24 -6.85
N ASP A 193 -7.98 -0.49 -5.67
CA ASP A 193 -7.23 -1.02 -4.53
C ASP A 193 -8.01 -2.10 -3.76
N ILE A 194 -7.26 -2.87 -2.97
CA ILE A 194 -7.75 -3.98 -2.15
C ILE A 194 -7.85 -3.64 -0.67
N GLY A 195 -7.63 -2.38 -0.31
CA GLY A 195 -7.54 -1.96 1.08
C GLY A 195 -6.27 -2.48 1.79
N ASN A 196 -6.33 -2.61 3.11
CA ASN A 196 -5.28 -3.22 3.93
C ASN A 196 -5.52 -4.70 4.11
#